data_20ebca4060b87204ea81e7b6d312ce5a
#
_entry.id   20ebca4060b87204ea81e7b6d312ce5a
#
_cell.length_a   1.000
_cell.length_b   1.000
_cell.length_c   1.000
_cell.angle_alpha   90.00
_cell.angle_beta   90.00
_cell.angle_gamma   90.00
#
_symmetry.space_group_name_H-M   'P 1'
#
loop_
_entity.id
_entity.type
_entity.pdbx_description
1 polymer ?
#
loop_
_entity_poly.entity_id
_entity_poly.type
_entity_poly.pdbx_seq_one_letter_code
_entity_poly.pdbx_strand_id
1 'polypeptide(L)'
;MEVVVSGFRLYCLMSVYEVIKQLPEPDAVRARSKAMAMLDAVLSPEWQWRYYSYDARWAPGEEMASMRDGSGNDYAVVFSAAGVYAQANSHKSPIAPYRFSPPAPWPGLFDSLPEAFRPFAREPAFQDHDGVPRATVCLWREHADSAWRCGDVQIPDDDEDDADGALWLFGLLLKGKAEAYLEFAEAYYEVEPPMEAIRHVYDLKPLTQEVVSALNPDVRLEDLAEDIARIGYPL
;
A
#
# COMPACT_ATOMS: atom_id res chain seq x y z
N MET A 1 7.97 6.40 -51.31
CA MET A 1 8.17 5.04 -50.81
C MET A 1 8.10 5.15 -49.31
N GLU A 2 6.84 5.14 -48.80
CA GLU A 2 6.55 5.24 -47.38
C GLU A 2 6.78 3.89 -46.72
N VAL A 3 7.69 3.86 -45.76
CA VAL A 3 7.91 2.70 -44.91
C VAL A 3 6.90 2.84 -43.77
N VAL A 4 5.79 2.12 -43.83
CA VAL A 4 4.86 1.94 -42.71
C VAL A 4 5.56 1.00 -41.74
N VAL A 5 6.21 1.58 -40.71
CA VAL A 5 6.63 0.86 -39.52
C VAL A 5 5.38 0.72 -38.67
N SER A 6 4.95 -0.52 -38.49
CA SER A 6 3.88 -0.96 -37.61
C SER A 6 3.90 -0.17 -36.31
N GLY A 7 2.83 0.63 -36.08
CA GLY A 7 2.71 1.48 -34.93
C GLY A 7 2.38 0.69 -33.66
N PHE A 8 3.38 0.07 -33.05
CA PHE A 8 3.36 -0.16 -31.61
C PHE A 8 3.61 1.20 -30.96
N ARG A 9 2.53 1.88 -30.60
CA ARG A 9 2.59 2.95 -29.63
C ARG A 9 3.06 2.30 -28.33
N LEU A 10 4.31 2.53 -27.95
CA LEU A 10 4.81 2.23 -26.62
C LEU A 10 4.11 3.22 -25.67
N TYR A 11 2.87 2.95 -25.30
CA TYR A 11 2.32 3.53 -24.11
C TYR A 11 3.16 2.96 -22.97
N CYS A 12 3.87 3.80 -22.27
CA CYS A 12 4.44 3.47 -20.98
C CYS A 12 3.22 3.18 -20.09
N LEU A 13 2.81 1.91 -20.04
CA LEU A 13 1.67 1.46 -19.25
C LEU A 13 2.00 1.80 -17.81
N MET A 14 1.35 2.83 -17.30
CA MET A 14 1.36 3.18 -15.89
C MET A 14 0.66 2.04 -15.17
N SER A 15 1.43 1.17 -14.48
CA SER A 15 0.96 -0.11 -13.93
C SER A 15 1.92 -0.61 -12.87
N VAL A 16 1.68 -1.82 -12.36
CA VAL A 16 2.59 -2.52 -11.43
C VAL A 16 4.03 -2.56 -11.95
N TYR A 17 4.24 -2.63 -13.27
CA TYR A 17 5.59 -2.60 -13.87
C TYR A 17 6.34 -1.29 -13.66
N GLU A 18 5.62 -0.17 -13.52
CA GLU A 18 6.23 1.10 -13.17
C GLU A 18 6.41 1.23 -11.65
N VAL A 19 5.48 0.70 -10.88
CA VAL A 19 5.57 0.67 -9.41
C VAL A 19 6.81 -0.09 -8.94
N ILE A 20 7.09 -1.28 -9.48
CA ILE A 20 8.27 -2.07 -9.07
C ILE A 20 9.62 -1.40 -9.39
N LYS A 21 9.66 -0.46 -10.33
CA LYS A 21 10.87 0.33 -10.63
C LYS A 21 11.08 1.49 -9.67
N GLN A 22 10.00 2.01 -9.09
CA GLN A 22 10.00 3.23 -8.26
C GLN A 22 9.90 2.94 -6.76
N LEU A 23 9.37 1.78 -6.36
CA LEU A 23 9.30 1.43 -4.95
C LEU A 23 10.71 1.44 -4.33
N PRO A 24 10.87 2.08 -3.16
CA PRO A 24 12.16 2.12 -2.49
C PRO A 24 12.51 0.77 -1.86
N GLU A 25 13.67 0.71 -1.21
CA GLU A 25 14.09 -0.44 -0.42
C GLU A 25 13.04 -0.83 0.63
N PRO A 26 12.90 -2.13 0.96
CA PRO A 26 11.92 -2.64 1.91
C PRO A 26 11.85 -1.89 3.25
N ASP A 27 13.00 -1.51 3.82
CA ASP A 27 13.05 -0.77 5.07
C ASP A 27 12.46 0.64 4.94
N ALA A 28 12.61 1.28 3.78
CA ALA A 28 11.99 2.57 3.53
C ALA A 28 10.46 2.42 3.34
N VAL A 29 9.98 1.34 2.70
CA VAL A 29 8.54 1.02 2.62
C VAL A 29 7.98 0.83 4.02
N ARG A 30 8.67 0.04 4.86
CA ARG A 30 8.28 -0.20 6.26
C ARG A 30 8.21 1.09 7.07
N ALA A 31 9.23 1.94 6.99
CA ALA A 31 9.30 3.20 7.70
C ALA A 31 8.15 4.15 7.29
N ARG A 32 7.92 4.31 5.98
CA ARG A 32 6.82 5.13 5.43
C ARG A 32 5.47 4.61 5.89
N SER A 33 5.25 3.30 5.85
CA SER A 33 4.00 2.67 6.29
C SER A 33 3.72 2.91 7.78
N LYS A 34 4.74 2.79 8.65
CA LYS A 34 4.62 3.10 10.09
C LYS A 34 4.30 4.57 10.33
N ALA A 35 4.95 5.47 9.59
CA ALA A 35 4.71 6.91 9.70
C ALA A 35 3.27 7.27 9.29
N MET A 36 2.80 6.78 8.14
CA MET A 36 1.43 7.02 7.68
C MET A 36 0.39 6.45 8.64
N ALA A 37 0.59 5.22 9.14
CA ALA A 37 -0.30 4.61 10.12
C ALA A 37 -0.35 5.40 11.45
N MET A 38 0.77 5.97 11.89
CA MET A 38 0.80 6.77 13.12
C MET A 38 0.13 8.13 12.92
N LEU A 39 0.33 8.77 11.77
CA LEU A 39 -0.38 9.99 11.41
C LEU A 39 -1.89 9.77 11.36
N ASP A 40 -2.33 8.69 10.72
CA ASP A 40 -3.75 8.32 10.67
C ASP A 40 -4.30 8.03 12.08
N ALA A 41 -3.52 7.40 12.96
CA ALA A 41 -3.96 7.13 14.33
C ALA A 41 -4.22 8.42 15.13
N VAL A 42 -3.44 9.47 14.87
CA VAL A 42 -3.63 10.78 15.50
C VAL A 42 -4.77 11.56 14.85
N LEU A 43 -4.82 11.61 13.52
CA LEU A 43 -5.82 12.41 12.78
C LEU A 43 -7.20 11.77 12.80
N SER A 44 -7.28 10.43 12.84
CA SER A 44 -8.51 9.64 12.87
C SER A 44 -8.45 8.59 13.98
N PRO A 45 -8.78 8.97 15.25
CA PRO A 45 -8.66 8.07 16.41
C PRO A 45 -9.48 6.79 16.27
N GLU A 46 -10.65 6.85 15.64
CA GLU A 46 -11.49 5.69 15.38
C GLU A 46 -10.91 4.82 14.25
N TRP A 47 -10.41 3.64 14.60
CA TRP A 47 -9.73 2.73 13.66
C TRP A 47 -10.51 2.43 12.38
N GLN A 48 -11.83 2.38 12.44
CA GLN A 48 -12.68 2.07 11.28
C GLN A 48 -12.61 3.13 10.17
N TRP A 49 -12.23 4.37 10.50
CA TRP A 49 -12.13 5.49 9.57
C TRP A 49 -10.70 5.78 9.10
N ARG A 50 -9.70 5.02 9.61
CA ARG A 50 -8.32 5.16 9.19
C ARG A 50 -8.12 4.61 7.78
N TYR A 51 -7.38 5.34 6.99
CA TYR A 51 -7.00 4.97 5.64
C TYR A 51 -5.77 4.05 5.66
N TYR A 52 -4.74 4.39 6.44
CA TYR A 52 -3.52 3.61 6.64
C TYR A 52 -3.47 2.98 8.03
N SER A 53 -2.99 1.75 8.08
CA SER A 53 -2.79 1.01 9.32
C SER A 53 -1.51 0.17 9.27
N TYR A 54 -0.97 -0.15 10.45
CA TYR A 54 0.20 -1.00 10.57
C TYR A 54 0.08 -1.88 11.82
N ASP A 55 0.44 -3.16 11.68
CA ASP A 55 0.54 -4.10 12.79
C ASP A 55 1.93 -4.75 12.78
N ALA A 56 2.78 -4.35 13.76
CA ALA A 56 4.13 -4.88 13.92
C ALA A 56 4.15 -6.30 14.50
N ARG A 57 3.00 -6.87 14.85
CA ARG A 57 2.83 -8.22 15.40
C ARG A 57 1.66 -8.94 14.74
N TRP A 58 1.50 -8.76 13.43
CA TRP A 58 0.40 -9.34 12.67
C TRP A 58 0.39 -10.87 12.75
N ALA A 59 1.59 -11.48 12.63
CA ALA A 59 1.80 -12.90 12.91
C ALA A 59 3.22 -13.12 13.48
N PRO A 60 3.56 -14.32 13.96
CA PRO A 60 4.89 -14.61 14.50
C PRO A 60 6.01 -14.34 13.48
N GLY A 61 6.79 -13.28 13.69
CA GLY A 61 7.87 -12.86 12.79
C GLY A 61 7.41 -12.11 11.54
N GLU A 62 6.18 -11.65 11.52
CA GLU A 62 5.59 -10.92 10.40
C GLU A 62 4.95 -9.61 10.86
N GLU A 63 5.15 -8.57 10.06
CA GLU A 63 4.52 -7.26 10.21
C GLU A 63 3.65 -6.99 8.98
N MET A 64 2.58 -6.24 9.12
CA MET A 64 1.69 -5.90 8.01
C MET A 64 1.35 -4.41 7.99
N ALA A 65 1.56 -3.77 6.86
CA ALA A 65 0.97 -2.49 6.52
C ALA A 65 -0.28 -2.70 5.67
N SER A 66 -1.31 -1.88 5.88
CA SER A 66 -2.52 -1.91 5.06
C SER A 66 -3.04 -0.52 4.76
N MET A 67 -3.75 -0.42 3.65
CA MET A 67 -4.53 0.74 3.25
C MET A 67 -5.93 0.29 2.85
N ARG A 68 -6.93 1.11 3.13
CA ARG A 68 -8.31 0.92 2.68
C ARG A 68 -8.99 2.28 2.52
N ASP A 69 -9.68 2.47 1.42
CA ASP A 69 -10.39 3.73 1.14
C ASP A 69 -11.88 3.69 1.47
N GLY A 70 -12.37 2.55 1.99
CA GLY A 70 -13.80 2.35 2.25
C GLY A 70 -14.66 2.12 1.01
N SER A 71 -14.12 2.25 -0.21
CA SER A 71 -14.82 2.07 -1.49
C SER A 71 -14.52 0.72 -2.16
N GLY A 72 -13.74 -0.13 -1.49
CA GLY A 72 -13.34 -1.45 -2.01
C GLY A 72 -11.94 -1.46 -2.63
N ASN A 73 -11.19 -0.36 -2.54
CA ASN A 73 -9.78 -0.34 -2.87
C ASN A 73 -8.98 -0.57 -1.59
N ASP A 74 -8.01 -1.45 -1.66
CA ASP A 74 -7.15 -1.79 -0.53
C ASP A 74 -5.79 -2.29 -0.98
N TYR A 75 -4.82 -2.26 -0.07
CA TYR A 75 -3.60 -3.04 -0.16
C TYR A 75 -3.19 -3.64 1.18
N ALA A 76 -2.43 -4.71 1.12
CA ALA A 76 -1.64 -5.25 2.22
C ALA A 76 -0.19 -5.40 1.79
N VAL A 77 0.76 -5.01 2.66
CA VAL A 77 2.19 -5.21 2.50
C VAL A 77 2.68 -5.99 3.70
N VAL A 78 3.13 -7.22 3.48
CA VAL A 78 3.61 -8.12 4.53
C VAL A 78 5.14 -8.16 4.51
N PHE A 79 5.75 -7.88 5.66
CA PHE A 79 7.18 -7.99 5.89
C PHE A 79 7.45 -9.27 6.68
N SER A 80 8.28 -10.16 6.15
CA SER A 80 8.59 -11.46 6.72
C SER A 80 10.08 -11.79 6.63
N ALA A 81 10.49 -12.91 7.20
CA ALA A 81 11.86 -13.41 7.05
C ALA A 81 12.24 -13.75 5.61
N ALA A 82 11.26 -14.05 4.74
CA ALA A 82 11.50 -14.32 3.32
C ALA A 82 11.74 -13.04 2.50
N GLY A 83 11.27 -11.91 2.99
CA GLY A 83 11.29 -10.62 2.29
C GLY A 83 9.95 -9.91 2.42
N VAL A 84 9.55 -9.20 1.38
CA VAL A 84 8.30 -8.42 1.37
C VAL A 84 7.38 -8.91 0.27
N TYR A 85 6.13 -9.13 0.64
CA TYR A 85 5.02 -9.43 -0.25
C TYR A 85 4.01 -8.28 -0.21
N ALA A 86 3.45 -7.90 -1.35
CA ALA A 86 2.35 -6.95 -1.39
C ALA A 86 1.27 -7.39 -2.38
N GLN A 87 0.04 -7.22 -1.95
CA GLN A 87 -1.16 -7.45 -2.75
C GLN A 87 -2.05 -6.21 -2.65
N ALA A 88 -2.65 -5.81 -3.76
CA ALA A 88 -3.57 -4.69 -3.78
C ALA A 88 -4.75 -4.94 -4.72
N ASN A 89 -5.87 -4.31 -4.44
CA ASN A 89 -7.11 -4.42 -5.20
C ASN A 89 -7.65 -3.05 -5.55
N SER A 90 -7.79 -2.78 -6.84
CA SER A 90 -8.57 -1.66 -7.37
C SER A 90 -9.93 -2.19 -7.83
N HIS A 91 -11.01 -1.79 -7.15
CA HIS A 91 -12.35 -2.31 -7.47
C HIS A 91 -12.87 -1.87 -8.84
N LYS A 92 -12.34 -0.79 -9.42
CA LYS A 92 -12.72 -0.32 -10.76
C LYS A 92 -11.90 -0.96 -11.87
N SER A 93 -10.77 -1.59 -11.53
CA SER A 93 -9.88 -2.20 -12.51
C SER A 93 -10.59 -3.18 -13.44
N PRO A 94 -10.28 -3.18 -14.74
CA PRO A 94 -10.79 -4.16 -15.70
C PRO A 94 -10.33 -5.59 -15.38
N ILE A 95 -9.26 -5.75 -14.61
CA ILE A 95 -8.71 -7.04 -14.19
C ILE A 95 -9.14 -7.48 -12.78
N ALA A 96 -10.08 -6.77 -12.16
CA ALA A 96 -10.59 -7.13 -10.83
C ALA A 96 -11.26 -8.51 -10.84
N PRO A 97 -11.04 -9.37 -9.82
CA PRO A 97 -11.48 -10.77 -9.82
C PRO A 97 -12.98 -10.97 -10.07
N TYR A 98 -13.82 -10.07 -9.54
CA TYR A 98 -15.28 -10.16 -9.70
C TYR A 98 -15.77 -9.85 -11.13
N ARG A 99 -14.90 -9.40 -12.03
CA ARG A 99 -15.20 -9.22 -13.45
C ARG A 99 -15.33 -10.55 -14.18
N PHE A 100 -14.90 -11.65 -13.57
CA PHE A 100 -15.02 -12.99 -14.11
C PHE A 100 -16.25 -13.73 -13.56
N SER A 101 -16.70 -14.73 -14.29
CA SER A 101 -17.74 -15.64 -13.87
C SER A 101 -17.31 -17.09 -14.13
N PRO A 102 -16.97 -17.88 -13.11
CA PRO A 102 -16.87 -17.50 -11.69
C PRO A 102 -15.75 -16.49 -11.43
N PRO A 103 -15.78 -15.75 -10.30
CA PRO A 103 -14.70 -14.86 -9.89
C PRO A 103 -13.36 -15.58 -9.83
N ALA A 104 -12.30 -14.95 -10.34
CA ALA A 104 -10.96 -15.53 -10.37
C ALA A 104 -9.89 -14.41 -10.47
N PRO A 105 -8.68 -14.62 -9.92
CA PRO A 105 -7.57 -13.72 -10.16
C PRO A 105 -7.23 -13.62 -11.65
N TRP A 106 -6.75 -12.45 -12.06
CA TRP A 106 -6.28 -12.27 -13.45
C TRP A 106 -5.09 -13.21 -13.75
N PRO A 107 -5.04 -13.83 -14.96
CA PRO A 107 -3.94 -14.70 -15.36
C PRO A 107 -2.57 -13.99 -15.26
N GLY A 108 -1.56 -14.72 -14.80
CA GLY A 108 -0.21 -14.19 -14.62
C GLY A 108 0.06 -13.53 -13.27
N LEU A 109 -0.99 -13.07 -12.56
CA LEU A 109 -0.82 -12.26 -11.34
C LEU A 109 -0.01 -12.98 -10.24
N PHE A 110 -0.23 -14.28 -10.07
CA PHE A 110 0.43 -15.11 -9.05
C PHE A 110 1.32 -16.22 -9.62
N ASP A 111 1.41 -16.36 -10.94
CA ASP A 111 2.03 -17.53 -11.57
C ASP A 111 3.53 -17.68 -11.24
N SER A 112 4.26 -16.56 -11.15
CA SER A 112 5.69 -16.52 -10.83
C SER A 112 5.98 -16.20 -9.36
N LEU A 113 4.94 -16.21 -8.50
CA LEU A 113 5.10 -15.92 -7.08
C LEU A 113 5.98 -16.99 -6.41
N PRO A 114 7.09 -16.60 -5.72
CA PRO A 114 7.94 -17.51 -5.00
C PRO A 114 7.16 -18.34 -3.96
N GLU A 115 7.60 -19.58 -3.75
CA GLU A 115 6.94 -20.51 -2.81
C GLU A 115 6.82 -19.93 -1.40
N ALA A 116 7.82 -19.16 -0.97
CA ALA A 116 7.84 -18.52 0.34
C ALA A 116 6.69 -17.51 0.56
N PHE A 117 6.15 -16.93 -0.52
CA PHE A 117 5.06 -15.95 -0.46
C PHE A 117 3.68 -16.54 -0.80
N ARG A 118 3.59 -17.77 -1.29
CA ARG A 118 2.30 -18.42 -1.61
C ARG A 118 1.32 -18.50 -0.44
N PRO A 119 1.76 -18.67 0.83
CA PRO A 119 0.84 -18.61 1.96
C PRO A 119 0.09 -17.28 2.04
N PHE A 120 0.76 -16.14 1.76
CA PHE A 120 0.11 -14.83 1.80
C PHE A 120 -0.95 -14.64 0.71
N ALA A 121 -0.72 -15.18 -0.49
CA ALA A 121 -1.75 -15.15 -1.54
C ALA A 121 -3.01 -15.96 -1.19
N ARG A 122 -2.92 -16.83 -0.17
CA ARG A 122 -4.02 -17.67 0.36
C ARG A 122 -4.50 -17.21 1.73
N GLU A 123 -3.98 -16.09 2.23
CA GLU A 123 -4.37 -15.54 3.53
C GLU A 123 -5.84 -15.11 3.49
N PRO A 124 -6.70 -15.63 4.38
CA PRO A 124 -8.13 -15.32 4.39
C PRO A 124 -8.43 -13.82 4.49
N ALA A 125 -7.57 -13.04 5.15
CA ALA A 125 -7.72 -11.59 5.25
C ALA A 125 -7.60 -10.87 3.90
N PHE A 126 -6.99 -11.52 2.89
CA PHE A 126 -6.78 -10.97 1.54
C PHE A 126 -7.71 -11.59 0.49
N GLN A 127 -8.67 -12.38 0.92
CA GLN A 127 -9.63 -13.06 0.06
C GLN A 127 -11.04 -12.47 0.22
N ASP A 128 -11.88 -12.74 -0.73
CA ASP A 128 -13.32 -12.53 -0.57
C ASP A 128 -13.97 -13.69 0.24
N HIS A 129 -15.28 -13.63 0.40
CA HIS A 129 -16.03 -14.64 1.15
C HIS A 129 -16.05 -16.04 0.48
N ASP A 130 -15.75 -16.12 -0.81
CA ASP A 130 -15.65 -17.35 -1.57
C ASP A 130 -14.21 -17.91 -1.63
N GLY A 131 -13.26 -17.24 -0.97
CA GLY A 131 -11.84 -17.63 -0.92
C GLY A 131 -11.06 -17.23 -2.17
N VAL A 132 -11.59 -16.29 -2.97
CA VAL A 132 -10.88 -15.75 -4.13
C VAL A 132 -9.98 -14.60 -3.69
N PRO A 133 -8.67 -14.61 -4.02
CA PRO A 133 -7.79 -13.49 -3.74
C PRO A 133 -8.31 -12.18 -4.35
N ARG A 134 -8.51 -11.17 -3.51
CA ARG A 134 -8.88 -9.82 -3.96
C ARG A 134 -7.63 -9.09 -4.41
N ALA A 135 -7.28 -9.23 -5.68
CA ALA A 135 -6.06 -8.64 -6.20
C ALA A 135 -6.15 -8.24 -7.66
N THR A 136 -5.73 -7.01 -7.93
CA THR A 136 -5.39 -6.50 -9.27
C THR A 136 -3.88 -6.29 -9.39
N VAL A 137 -3.17 -6.27 -8.25
CA VAL A 137 -1.72 -6.12 -8.16
C VAL A 137 -1.16 -7.17 -7.21
N CYS A 138 -0.07 -7.82 -7.62
CA CYS A 138 0.77 -8.63 -6.75
C CYS A 138 2.24 -8.34 -7.06
N LEU A 139 3.00 -7.95 -6.04
CA LEU A 139 4.41 -7.69 -6.16
C LEU A 139 5.17 -8.19 -4.93
N TRP A 140 6.45 -8.45 -5.08
CA TRP A 140 7.28 -8.99 -4.01
C TRP A 140 8.74 -8.61 -4.18
N ARG A 141 9.50 -8.80 -3.11
CA ARG A 141 10.95 -8.73 -3.12
C ARG A 141 11.49 -9.72 -2.08
N GLU A 142 12.15 -10.77 -2.53
CA GLU A 142 12.86 -11.68 -1.64
C GLU A 142 14.07 -10.99 -1.01
N HIS A 143 14.54 -11.50 0.11
CA HIS A 143 15.70 -10.94 0.83
C HIS A 143 16.97 -10.85 -0.03
N ALA A 144 17.13 -11.80 -0.96
CA ALA A 144 18.28 -11.85 -1.87
C ALA A 144 18.10 -11.01 -3.13
N ASP A 145 16.92 -10.47 -3.39
CA ASP A 145 16.63 -9.70 -4.59
C ASP A 145 17.18 -8.27 -4.50
N SER A 146 17.73 -7.80 -5.59
CA SER A 146 18.17 -6.40 -5.74
C SER A 146 17.06 -5.46 -6.22
N ALA A 147 15.90 -5.99 -6.61
CA ALA A 147 14.77 -5.22 -7.16
C ALA A 147 13.43 -5.87 -6.79
N TRP A 148 12.38 -5.05 -6.80
CA TRP A 148 11.00 -5.53 -6.71
C TRP A 148 10.61 -6.30 -7.97
N ARG A 149 9.72 -7.27 -7.82
CA ARG A 149 9.21 -8.15 -8.87
C ARG A 149 7.69 -8.21 -8.82
N CYS A 150 7.08 -8.56 -9.93
CA CYS A 150 5.64 -8.85 -10.05
C CYS A 150 5.43 -10.05 -10.99
N GLY A 151 4.19 -10.50 -11.12
CA GLY A 151 3.80 -11.50 -12.09
C GLY A 151 3.91 -11.01 -13.55
N ASP A 152 3.87 -11.94 -14.48
CA ASP A 152 3.79 -11.63 -15.92
C ASP A 152 2.32 -11.40 -16.31
N VAL A 153 1.86 -10.18 -16.07
CA VAL A 153 0.46 -9.78 -16.22
C VAL A 153 0.25 -9.06 -17.52
N GLN A 154 -0.58 -9.62 -18.40
CA GLN A 154 -1.01 -8.93 -19.62
C GLN A 154 -2.18 -8.01 -19.26
N ILE A 155 -1.89 -6.76 -18.97
CA ILE A 155 -2.93 -5.76 -18.64
C ILE A 155 -3.61 -5.36 -19.96
N PRO A 156 -4.96 -5.38 -20.05
CA PRO A 156 -5.67 -4.95 -21.25
C PRO A 156 -5.34 -3.50 -21.59
N ASP A 157 -5.24 -3.21 -22.90
CA ASP A 157 -5.26 -1.83 -23.39
C ASP A 157 -6.63 -1.24 -23.02
N ASP A 158 -6.64 -0.43 -21.98
CA ASP A 158 -7.78 0.36 -21.59
C ASP A 158 -7.41 1.84 -21.75
N ASP A 159 -8.40 2.71 -21.98
CA ASP A 159 -8.16 4.16 -22.07
C ASP A 159 -7.74 4.78 -20.71
N GLU A 160 -7.66 3.96 -19.65
CA GLU A 160 -7.22 4.39 -18.32
C GLU A 160 -5.70 4.24 -18.14
N ASP A 161 -5.05 5.31 -17.72
CA ASP A 161 -3.58 5.39 -17.53
C ASP A 161 -3.04 4.48 -16.41
N ASP A 162 -3.87 3.89 -15.53
CA ASP A 162 -3.50 3.03 -14.39
C ASP A 162 -4.51 1.87 -14.26
N ALA A 163 -4.60 1.03 -15.30
CA ALA A 163 -5.66 0.02 -15.42
C ALA A 163 -5.67 -1.02 -14.30
N ASP A 164 -4.51 -1.36 -13.70
CA ASP A 164 -4.44 -2.24 -12.53
C ASP A 164 -4.60 -1.48 -11.19
N GLY A 165 -4.56 -0.14 -11.20
CA GLY A 165 -4.66 0.73 -10.05
C GLY A 165 -3.38 0.82 -9.21
N ALA A 166 -2.27 0.25 -9.67
CA ALA A 166 -1.05 0.11 -8.88
C ALA A 166 -0.43 1.46 -8.50
N LEU A 167 -0.34 2.41 -9.43
CA LEU A 167 0.27 3.71 -9.17
C LEU A 167 -0.53 4.52 -8.15
N TRP A 168 -1.85 4.48 -8.26
CA TRP A 168 -2.71 5.16 -7.33
C TRP A 168 -2.65 4.52 -5.93
N LEU A 169 -2.78 3.18 -5.85
CA LEU A 169 -2.79 2.44 -4.59
C LEU A 169 -1.49 2.61 -3.80
N PHE A 170 -0.34 2.55 -4.46
CA PHE A 170 0.98 2.72 -3.83
C PHE A 170 1.50 4.16 -3.86
N GLY A 171 0.69 5.12 -4.31
CA GLY A 171 1.11 6.49 -4.61
C GLY A 171 1.88 7.20 -3.48
N LEU A 172 1.41 7.14 -2.23
CA LEU A 172 2.12 7.75 -1.10
C LEU A 172 3.41 7.00 -0.74
N LEU A 173 3.43 5.67 -0.90
CA LEU A 173 4.65 4.89 -0.71
C LEU A 173 5.70 5.22 -1.77
N LEU A 174 5.29 5.52 -3.00
CA LEU A 174 6.18 5.93 -4.09
C LEU A 174 6.71 7.36 -3.85
N LYS A 175 5.83 8.32 -3.59
CA LYS A 175 6.20 9.72 -3.34
C LYS A 175 7.14 9.86 -2.15
N GLY A 176 6.85 9.16 -1.05
CA GLY A 176 7.71 9.02 0.11
C GLY A 176 8.13 10.32 0.79
N LYS A 177 7.26 11.33 0.78
CA LYS A 177 7.51 12.67 1.31
C LYS A 177 6.40 13.08 2.26
N ALA A 178 6.75 13.78 3.32
CA ALA A 178 5.81 14.34 4.29
C ALA A 178 4.80 15.28 3.62
N GLU A 179 5.24 16.04 2.61
CA GLU A 179 4.40 16.95 1.83
C GLU A 179 3.27 16.20 1.10
N ALA A 180 3.56 15.02 0.57
CA ALA A 180 2.56 14.22 -0.13
C ALA A 180 1.50 13.64 0.84
N TYR A 181 1.89 13.34 2.08
CA TYR A 181 0.93 12.94 3.10
C TYR A 181 0.08 14.12 3.56
N LEU A 182 0.65 15.33 3.68
CA LEU A 182 -0.13 16.55 3.99
C LEU A 182 -1.22 16.77 2.92
N GLU A 183 -0.86 16.74 1.63
CA GLU A 183 -1.83 16.87 0.52
C GLU A 183 -2.96 15.82 0.62
N PHE A 184 -2.61 14.58 1.02
CA PHE A 184 -3.58 13.53 1.25
C PHE A 184 -4.48 13.84 2.46
N ALA A 185 -3.91 14.28 3.59
CA ALA A 185 -4.68 14.57 4.81
C ALA A 185 -5.65 15.74 4.60
N GLU A 186 -5.22 16.78 3.87
CA GLU A 186 -6.08 17.90 3.47
C GLU A 186 -7.26 17.42 2.60
N ALA A 187 -6.99 16.54 1.65
CA ALA A 187 -8.02 16.05 0.72
C ALA A 187 -8.97 15.01 1.35
N TYR A 188 -8.47 14.14 2.22
CA TYR A 188 -9.23 13.00 2.73
C TYR A 188 -9.87 13.27 4.11
N TYR A 189 -9.10 13.86 5.03
CA TYR A 189 -9.57 14.19 6.39
C TYR A 189 -10.12 15.61 6.52
N GLU A 190 -9.97 16.43 5.47
CA GLU A 190 -10.38 17.85 5.45
C GLU A 190 -9.75 18.67 6.59
N VAL A 191 -8.47 18.37 6.91
CA VAL A 191 -7.68 19.01 7.96
C VAL A 191 -6.40 19.62 7.38
N GLU A 192 -5.87 20.68 8.01
CA GLU A 192 -4.62 21.36 7.64
C GLU A 192 -3.59 21.23 8.78
N PRO A 193 -3.03 20.05 9.05
CA PRO A 193 -2.08 19.89 10.12
C PRO A 193 -0.75 20.60 9.81
N PRO A 194 -0.04 21.11 10.84
CA PRO A 194 1.24 21.79 10.62
C PRO A 194 2.27 20.86 10.00
N MET A 195 2.93 21.29 8.92
CA MET A 195 3.95 20.53 8.20
C MET A 195 5.06 20.00 9.13
N GLU A 196 5.47 20.80 10.12
CA GLU A 196 6.52 20.39 11.07
C GLU A 196 6.08 19.17 11.92
N ALA A 197 4.82 19.11 12.30
CA ALA A 197 4.27 17.97 13.03
C ALA A 197 4.19 16.71 12.13
N ILE A 198 3.75 16.88 10.86
CA ILE A 198 3.78 15.80 9.86
C ILE A 198 5.21 15.28 9.67
N ARG A 199 6.19 16.16 9.46
CA ARG A 199 7.60 15.76 9.29
C ARG A 199 8.16 15.06 10.50
N HIS A 200 7.81 15.52 11.72
CA HIS A 200 8.24 14.86 12.95
C HIS A 200 7.84 13.38 12.99
N VAL A 201 6.57 13.10 12.65
CA VAL A 201 6.05 11.72 12.62
C VAL A 201 6.62 10.96 11.42
N TYR A 202 6.74 11.60 10.27
CA TYR A 202 7.27 10.98 9.05
C TYR A 202 8.74 10.56 9.20
N ASP A 203 9.50 11.31 10.01
CA ASP A 203 10.88 10.99 10.39
C ASP A 203 10.97 9.90 11.49
N LEU A 204 9.85 9.33 11.91
CA LEU A 204 9.75 8.35 13.01
C LEU A 204 10.38 8.84 14.32
N LYS A 205 10.28 10.13 14.63
CA LYS A 205 10.72 10.68 15.90
C LYS A 205 9.70 10.34 17.01
N PRO A 206 10.14 10.06 18.25
CA PRO A 206 9.23 9.81 19.37
C PRO A 206 8.14 10.87 19.49
N LEU A 207 6.90 10.44 19.67
CA LEU A 207 5.78 11.37 19.84
C LEU A 207 5.89 12.14 21.15
N THR A 208 5.51 13.40 21.10
CA THR A 208 5.31 14.24 22.26
C THR A 208 3.87 14.75 22.30
N GLN A 209 3.37 15.13 23.48
CA GLN A 209 2.04 15.72 23.57
C GLN A 209 1.90 16.97 22.70
N GLU A 210 2.96 17.76 22.57
CA GLU A 210 2.97 18.95 21.71
C GLU A 210 2.72 18.61 20.25
N VAL A 211 3.42 17.58 19.73
CA VAL A 211 3.25 17.10 18.32
C VAL A 211 1.84 16.53 18.14
N VAL A 212 1.36 15.71 19.06
CA VAL A 212 0.01 15.13 19.01
C VAL A 212 -1.05 16.24 19.00
N SER A 213 -0.95 17.21 19.92
CA SER A 213 -1.92 18.34 20.01
C SER A 213 -1.85 19.26 18.79
N ALA A 214 -0.68 19.38 18.13
CA ALA A 214 -0.56 20.14 16.90
C ALA A 214 -1.24 19.45 15.72
N LEU A 215 -1.24 18.11 15.69
CA LEU A 215 -1.92 17.31 14.67
C LEU A 215 -3.43 17.21 14.94
N ASN A 216 -3.80 16.97 16.19
CA ASN A 216 -5.19 16.82 16.63
C ASN A 216 -5.32 17.25 18.09
N PRO A 217 -5.93 18.41 18.39
CA PRO A 217 -6.04 18.95 19.74
C PRO A 217 -6.96 18.12 20.66
N ASP A 218 -7.80 17.28 20.10
CA ASP A 218 -8.75 16.45 20.86
C ASP A 218 -8.15 15.11 21.30
N VAL A 219 -6.90 14.80 20.89
CA VAL A 219 -6.19 13.55 21.20
C VAL A 219 -5.08 13.80 22.21
N ARG A 220 -4.97 12.90 23.20
CA ARG A 220 -3.85 12.90 24.14
C ARG A 220 -2.86 11.81 23.78
N LEU A 221 -1.57 12.06 24.04
CA LEU A 221 -0.52 11.08 23.77
C LEU A 221 -0.78 9.73 24.48
N GLU A 222 -1.36 9.77 25.69
CA GLU A 222 -1.69 8.55 26.45
C GLU A 222 -2.77 7.70 25.77
N ASP A 223 -3.67 8.30 25.00
CA ASP A 223 -4.74 7.62 24.27
C ASP A 223 -4.17 6.81 23.08
N LEU A 224 -2.98 7.14 22.61
CA LEU A 224 -2.28 6.48 21.50
C LEU A 224 -1.38 5.30 21.93
N ALA A 225 -1.35 4.96 23.21
CA ALA A 225 -0.42 3.94 23.73
C ALA A 225 -0.58 2.58 23.03
N GLU A 226 -1.81 2.15 22.75
CA GLU A 226 -2.08 0.91 22.02
C GLU A 226 -1.67 1.00 20.54
N ASP A 227 -1.89 2.13 19.88
CA ASP A 227 -1.51 2.37 18.50
C ASP A 227 0.02 2.39 18.36
N ILE A 228 0.72 3.11 19.24
CA ILE A 228 2.18 3.14 19.30
C ILE A 228 2.74 1.72 19.41
N ALA A 229 2.19 0.92 20.35
CA ALA A 229 2.62 -0.45 20.57
C ALA A 229 2.28 -1.39 19.38
N ARG A 230 1.12 -1.23 18.77
CA ARG A 230 0.69 -2.02 17.60
C ARG A 230 1.51 -1.69 16.38
N ILE A 231 1.71 -0.42 16.08
CA ILE A 231 2.51 0.04 14.95
C ILE A 231 4.01 -0.29 15.16
N GLY A 232 4.43 -0.47 16.41
CA GLY A 232 5.86 -0.54 16.74
C GLY A 232 6.54 0.78 16.42
N TYR A 233 5.87 1.90 16.73
CA TYR A 233 6.39 3.24 16.54
C TYR A 233 7.42 3.56 17.63
N PRO A 234 8.51 4.32 17.33
CA PRO A 234 9.53 4.64 18.33
C PRO A 234 8.97 5.40 19.55
N LEU A 235 9.51 5.06 20.74
CA LEU A 235 9.23 5.71 22.03
C LEU A 235 10.29 6.75 22.36
#